data_64c58ae2f2838c28f003e9f7a50ac12e
#
_entry.id   64c58ae2f2838c28f003e9f7a50ac12e
#
_cell.length_a   1.000
_cell.length_b   1.000
_cell.length_c   1.000
_cell.angle_alpha   90.00
_cell.angle_beta   90.00
_cell.angle_gamma   90.00
#
_symmetry.space_group_name_H-M   'P 1'
#
loop_
_entity.id
_entity.type
_entity.pdbx_description
1 polymer ?
#
loop_
_entity_poly.entity_id
_entity_poly.type
_entity_poly.pdbx_seq_one_letter_code
_entity_poly.pdbx_strand_id
1 'polypeptide(L)'
;MQKFHPSFFLTNRGVLTGAFMAMLFCYAIAGAIGVPAHNYARGYLGGTPYHSLWYMNAFLIPMSLIMIFVGNLTKKFGRKTMATYGPIVFIIGLIGAALATNSLALIISRIVQGAGAAVCGGLAGGFLNGGIGKKQSDIGKGLFVVTFAFSATIGIAYGGAISWYFSWRIIYASLALIQFISWFLIFRYLPKDQGDKNASLDWITFILCSIGFGTFSISLIYGNQHEWFQNKTYILLLAISIVGLILFFIRFSSSPPLLNPKVFSDINFVISSINISVILFSVYLIFAIVPDFMVGVTQNTIATYSGPFFLFSAASTITIYIFAPGINTHYLARTVKSRRIMSSLGVVGFGLTSLWMAQTSSAQSNQTITIQLILLGISFGFFFHEFLMAFATVPAELATTASSITLFGSNLAKVFGGALSGGIDTVSTQGSWERFRSNISQTSIELETFQAPFNNQIVNGVHAQDWSQASLEIINHSIAQQAAVVSYINQATLTGCLLICFGILPFLHRESQDKS
;
A
#
# COMPACT_ATOMS: atom_id res chain seq x y z
N MET A 1 -22.96 18.33 -18.67
CA MET A 1 -21.57 18.14 -18.26
C MET A 1 -20.73 19.31 -18.73
N GLN A 2 -20.17 20.11 -17.83
CA GLN A 2 -19.23 21.16 -18.21
C GLN A 2 -17.91 20.50 -18.64
N LYS A 3 -17.42 20.87 -19.85
CA LYS A 3 -16.10 20.45 -20.32
C LYS A 3 -15.04 21.00 -19.37
N PHE A 4 -14.11 20.16 -18.96
CA PHE A 4 -12.94 20.56 -18.20
C PHE A 4 -12.11 21.52 -19.06
N HIS A 5 -12.04 22.79 -18.68
CA HIS A 5 -11.26 23.79 -19.42
C HIS A 5 -9.94 24.04 -18.66
N PRO A 6 -8.78 24.00 -19.32
CA PRO A 6 -7.46 24.19 -18.68
C PRO A 6 -7.34 25.49 -17.88
N SER A 7 -8.08 26.54 -18.26
CA SER A 7 -8.13 27.80 -17.50
C SER A 7 -8.68 27.68 -16.08
N PHE A 8 -9.32 26.55 -15.72
CA PHE A 8 -9.75 26.30 -14.35
C PHE A 8 -8.57 26.35 -13.38
N PHE A 9 -7.41 25.79 -13.73
CA PHE A 9 -6.23 25.78 -12.86
C PHE A 9 -5.61 27.17 -12.65
N LEU A 10 -5.98 28.16 -13.44
CA LEU A 10 -5.56 29.55 -13.24
C LEU A 10 -6.44 30.30 -12.22
N THR A 11 -7.55 29.71 -11.79
CA THR A 11 -8.40 30.29 -10.74
C THR A 11 -7.88 29.90 -9.35
N ASN A 12 -8.17 30.69 -8.32
CA ASN A 12 -7.82 30.37 -6.93
C ASN A 12 -8.32 28.98 -6.49
N ARG A 13 -9.49 28.55 -6.99
CA ARG A 13 -10.02 27.19 -6.76
C ARG A 13 -9.22 26.13 -7.48
N GLY A 14 -8.80 26.40 -8.69
CA GLY A 14 -7.96 25.50 -9.47
C GLY A 14 -6.57 25.33 -8.85
N VAL A 15 -5.95 26.43 -8.41
CA VAL A 15 -4.67 26.38 -7.67
C VAL A 15 -4.80 25.52 -6.42
N LEU A 16 -5.87 25.70 -5.64
CA LEU A 16 -6.14 24.87 -4.46
C LEU A 16 -6.35 23.40 -4.83
N THR A 17 -7.07 23.13 -5.92
CA THR A 17 -7.28 21.76 -6.40
C THR A 17 -5.95 21.11 -6.76
N GLY A 18 -5.09 21.78 -7.52
CA GLY A 18 -3.74 21.32 -7.85
C GLY A 18 -2.87 21.09 -6.61
N ALA A 19 -2.94 22.00 -5.63
CA ALA A 19 -2.22 21.87 -4.38
C ALA A 19 -2.69 20.66 -3.55
N PHE A 20 -4.00 20.41 -3.44
CA PHE A 20 -4.52 19.21 -2.76
C PHE A 20 -4.22 17.92 -3.53
N MET A 21 -4.16 17.96 -4.87
CA MET A 21 -3.68 16.83 -5.67
C MET A 21 -2.19 16.54 -5.38
N ALA A 22 -1.34 17.55 -5.33
CA ALA A 22 0.08 17.39 -4.98
C ALA A 22 0.26 16.85 -3.55
N MET A 23 -0.57 17.30 -2.60
CA MET A 23 -0.60 16.79 -1.24
C MET A 23 -1.01 15.31 -1.19
N LEU A 24 -2.04 14.92 -1.96
CA LEU A 24 -2.48 13.54 -2.09
C LEU A 24 -1.42 12.67 -2.76
N PHE A 25 -0.73 13.22 -3.77
CA PHE A 25 0.38 12.56 -4.44
C PHE A 25 1.50 12.23 -3.45
N CYS A 26 1.96 13.20 -2.66
CA CYS A 26 3.00 12.98 -1.65
C CYS A 26 2.58 11.96 -0.60
N TYR A 27 1.33 12.01 -0.14
CA TYR A 27 0.75 11.05 0.81
C TYR A 27 0.79 9.62 0.25
N ALA A 28 0.28 9.42 -0.96
CA ALA A 28 0.12 8.08 -1.53
C ALA A 28 1.46 7.47 -1.95
N ILE A 29 2.34 8.25 -2.59
CA ILE A 29 3.65 7.77 -3.03
C ILE A 29 4.57 7.44 -1.84
N ALA A 30 4.52 8.22 -0.73
CA ALA A 30 5.29 7.93 0.47
C ALA A 30 4.93 6.58 1.12
N GLY A 31 3.67 6.13 0.95
CA GLY A 31 3.23 4.79 1.34
C GLY A 31 3.58 3.69 0.33
N ALA A 32 3.86 4.04 -0.92
CA ALA A 32 4.08 3.12 -2.02
C ALA A 32 5.55 3.02 -2.48
N ILE A 33 6.50 3.72 -1.83
CA ILE A 33 7.93 3.70 -2.16
C ILE A 33 8.50 2.27 -2.19
N GLY A 34 7.93 1.38 -1.36
CA GLY A 34 8.13 -0.05 -1.46
C GLY A 34 9.46 -0.58 -0.94
N VAL A 35 9.55 -1.90 -0.98
CA VAL A 35 10.69 -2.70 -0.52
C VAL A 35 12.01 -2.27 -1.16
N PRO A 36 12.10 -1.91 -2.47
CA PRO A 36 13.37 -1.57 -3.08
C PRO A 36 14.11 -0.42 -2.39
N ALA A 37 13.43 0.72 -2.21
CA ALA A 37 14.03 1.89 -1.57
C ALA A 37 14.45 1.61 -0.12
N HIS A 38 13.65 0.81 0.59
CA HIS A 38 13.95 0.41 1.96
C HIS A 38 15.13 -0.56 2.05
N ASN A 39 15.32 -1.44 1.07
CA ASN A 39 16.47 -2.34 1.00
C ASN A 39 17.77 -1.56 0.77
N TYR A 40 17.78 -0.52 -0.08
CA TYR A 40 18.92 0.37 -0.21
C TYR A 40 19.23 1.14 1.07
N ALA A 41 18.20 1.71 1.71
CA ALA A 41 18.36 2.41 2.97
C ALA A 41 18.92 1.47 4.05
N ARG A 42 18.40 0.23 4.13
CA ARG A 42 18.86 -0.81 5.06
C ARG A 42 20.35 -1.13 4.84
N GLY A 43 20.75 -1.41 3.60
CA GLY A 43 22.16 -1.70 3.28
C GLY A 43 23.09 -0.56 3.66
N TYR A 44 22.71 0.69 3.37
CA TYR A 44 23.50 1.87 3.70
C TYR A 44 23.59 2.14 5.21
N LEU A 45 22.51 1.90 5.95
CA LEU A 45 22.42 2.18 7.40
C LEU A 45 22.88 1.00 8.29
N GLY A 46 23.40 -0.09 7.70
CA GLY A 46 23.84 -1.28 8.42
C GLY A 46 22.69 -2.03 9.13
N GLY A 47 21.48 -1.98 8.54
CA GLY A 47 20.31 -2.58 9.13
C GLY A 47 20.20 -4.09 8.85
N THR A 48 19.51 -4.85 9.73
CA THR A 48 19.14 -6.25 9.52
C THR A 48 18.05 -6.39 8.45
N PRO A 49 17.80 -7.58 7.88
CA PRO A 49 16.74 -7.81 6.90
C PRO A 49 15.36 -7.28 7.32
N TYR A 50 15.05 -7.37 8.60
CA TYR A 50 13.75 -6.93 9.16
C TYR A 50 13.57 -5.41 9.21
N HIS A 51 14.63 -4.62 9.17
CA HIS A 51 14.52 -3.16 9.20
C HIS A 51 13.74 -2.60 8.00
N SER A 52 13.78 -3.25 6.82
CA SER A 52 12.99 -2.83 5.66
C SER A 52 11.49 -2.87 5.94
N LEU A 53 11.01 -3.90 6.64
CA LEU A 53 9.61 -4.00 7.07
C LEU A 53 9.26 -2.89 8.08
N TRP A 54 10.16 -2.61 9.03
CA TRP A 54 9.97 -1.53 9.99
C TRP A 54 9.93 -0.15 9.32
N TYR A 55 10.78 0.14 8.33
CA TYR A 55 10.73 1.42 7.60
C TYR A 55 9.38 1.63 6.91
N MET A 56 8.78 0.59 6.36
CA MET A 56 7.45 0.67 5.75
C MET A 56 6.37 0.85 6.81
N ASN A 57 6.35 0.01 7.83
CA ASN A 57 5.27 -0.05 8.81
C ASN A 57 5.33 1.09 9.83
N ALA A 58 6.51 1.62 10.16
CA ALA A 58 6.66 2.83 10.97
C ALA A 58 6.00 4.07 10.34
N PHE A 59 5.78 4.06 9.03
CA PHE A 59 4.98 5.06 8.33
C PHE A 59 3.49 4.68 8.30
N LEU A 60 3.16 3.44 7.90
CA LEU A 60 1.78 3.02 7.65
C LEU A 60 0.95 2.93 8.93
N ILE A 61 1.52 2.45 10.06
CA ILE A 61 0.78 2.28 11.32
C ILE A 61 0.30 3.63 11.87
N PRO A 62 1.15 4.62 12.17
CA PRO A 62 0.68 5.91 12.69
C PRO A 62 -0.19 6.65 11.67
N MET A 63 0.09 6.52 10.38
CA MET A 63 -0.74 7.06 9.31
C MET A 63 -2.17 6.48 9.38
N SER A 64 -2.30 5.18 9.54
CA SER A 64 -3.61 4.52 9.65
C SER A 64 -4.36 4.99 10.90
N LEU A 65 -3.72 4.91 12.07
CA LEU A 65 -4.35 5.21 13.36
C LEU A 65 -4.82 6.66 13.46
N ILE A 66 -4.01 7.62 13.02
CA ILE A 66 -4.39 9.04 13.06
C ILE A 66 -5.46 9.35 12.01
N MET A 67 -5.48 8.63 10.88
CA MET A 67 -6.42 8.86 9.78
C MET A 67 -7.88 8.83 10.24
N ILE A 68 -8.24 7.88 11.11
CA ILE A 68 -9.60 7.74 11.62
C ILE A 68 -10.05 8.98 12.42
N PHE A 69 -9.09 9.72 12.98
CA PHE A 69 -9.33 10.86 13.86
C PHE A 69 -9.33 12.21 13.11
N VAL A 70 -8.82 12.24 11.85
CA VAL A 70 -8.67 13.48 11.07
C VAL A 70 -9.98 14.22 10.87
N GLY A 71 -11.10 13.52 10.67
CA GLY A 71 -12.41 14.12 10.52
C GLY A 71 -12.81 14.94 11.75
N ASN A 72 -12.62 14.40 12.95
CA ASN A 72 -12.94 15.04 14.22
C ASN A 72 -11.98 16.20 14.54
N LEU A 73 -10.68 16.02 14.27
CA LEU A 73 -9.70 17.08 14.39
C LEU A 73 -10.05 18.26 13.48
N THR A 74 -10.41 17.97 12.24
CA THR A 74 -10.81 18.98 11.25
C THR A 74 -12.09 19.72 11.69
N LYS A 75 -13.06 19.01 12.24
CA LYS A 75 -14.28 19.63 12.79
C LYS A 75 -13.96 20.56 13.95
N LYS A 76 -13.10 20.13 14.89
CA LYS A 76 -12.78 20.91 16.10
C LYS A 76 -11.88 22.11 15.81
N PHE A 77 -10.78 21.91 15.09
CA PHE A 77 -9.75 22.94 14.89
C PHE A 77 -9.91 23.74 13.61
N GLY A 78 -10.82 23.34 12.74
CA GLY A 78 -11.01 23.93 11.43
C GLY A 78 -10.08 23.37 10.36
N ARG A 79 -10.55 23.40 9.12
CA ARG A 79 -9.83 22.84 7.96
C ARG A 79 -8.52 23.57 7.69
N LYS A 80 -8.52 24.92 7.82
CA LYS A 80 -7.32 25.76 7.60
C LYS A 80 -6.20 25.43 8.59
N THR A 81 -6.55 25.28 9.87
CA THR A 81 -5.59 24.94 10.93
C THR A 81 -4.95 23.59 10.67
N MET A 82 -5.77 22.57 10.39
CA MET A 82 -5.27 21.23 10.10
C MET A 82 -4.42 21.20 8.82
N ALA A 83 -4.82 21.95 7.79
CA ALA A 83 -4.07 22.06 6.53
C ALA A 83 -2.78 22.89 6.65
N THR A 84 -2.59 23.61 7.75
CA THR A 84 -1.34 24.30 8.05
C THR A 84 -0.38 23.38 8.81
N TYR A 85 -0.81 22.76 9.90
CA TYR A 85 0.08 22.02 10.79
C TYR A 85 0.35 20.57 10.33
N GLY A 86 -0.64 19.89 9.76
CA GLY A 86 -0.46 18.50 9.27
C GLY A 86 0.66 18.36 8.23
N PRO A 87 0.67 19.16 7.14
CA PRO A 87 1.75 19.12 6.18
C PRO A 87 3.12 19.51 6.74
N ILE A 88 3.19 20.40 7.74
CA ILE A 88 4.46 20.74 8.40
C ILE A 88 5.03 19.51 9.11
N VAL A 89 4.21 18.77 9.87
CA VAL A 89 4.62 17.52 10.52
C VAL A 89 5.10 16.51 9.47
N PHE A 90 4.40 16.40 8.34
CA PHE A 90 4.79 15.53 7.25
C PHE A 90 6.15 15.92 6.65
N ILE A 91 6.39 17.22 6.39
CA ILE A 91 7.65 17.76 5.87
C ILE A 91 8.79 17.50 6.84
N ILE A 92 8.59 17.71 8.15
CA ILE A 92 9.60 17.42 9.18
C ILE A 92 10.00 15.94 9.12
N GLY A 93 9.02 15.03 9.04
CA GLY A 93 9.29 13.60 8.88
C GLY A 93 10.04 13.26 7.59
N LEU A 94 9.70 13.89 6.46
CA LEU A 94 10.39 13.72 5.18
C LEU A 94 11.86 14.20 5.24
N ILE A 95 12.09 15.37 5.80
CA ILE A 95 13.46 15.91 5.97
C ILE A 95 14.26 15.03 6.94
N GLY A 96 13.65 14.62 8.06
CA GLY A 96 14.29 13.70 9.01
C GLY A 96 14.68 12.37 8.36
N ALA A 97 13.82 11.80 7.50
CA ALA A 97 14.13 10.59 6.76
C ALA A 97 15.27 10.79 5.74
N ALA A 98 15.30 11.93 5.03
CA ALA A 98 16.38 12.26 4.11
C ALA A 98 17.73 12.42 4.82
N LEU A 99 17.75 12.91 6.05
CA LEU A 99 18.95 13.16 6.85
C LEU A 99 19.31 11.99 7.79
N ALA A 100 18.57 10.90 7.79
CA ALA A 100 18.78 9.78 8.70
C ALA A 100 20.18 9.17 8.53
N THR A 101 20.88 8.99 9.66
CA THR A 101 22.24 8.43 9.72
C THR A 101 22.28 6.99 10.23
N ASN A 102 21.19 6.52 10.82
CA ASN A 102 21.03 5.15 11.32
C ASN A 102 19.57 4.68 11.19
N SER A 103 19.36 3.37 11.36
CA SER A 103 18.02 2.75 11.21
C SER A 103 16.99 3.32 12.18
N LEU A 104 17.36 3.62 13.42
CA LEU A 104 16.45 4.16 14.42
C LEU A 104 15.98 5.58 14.04
N ALA A 105 16.91 6.44 13.58
CA ALA A 105 16.56 7.79 13.12
C ALA A 105 15.60 7.74 11.93
N LEU A 106 15.79 6.80 10.99
CA LEU A 106 14.87 6.60 9.88
C LEU A 106 13.49 6.13 10.38
N ILE A 107 13.41 5.16 11.29
CA ILE A 107 12.15 4.67 11.87
C ILE A 107 11.38 5.81 12.56
N ILE A 108 12.05 6.59 13.42
CA ILE A 108 11.42 7.74 14.10
C ILE A 108 10.92 8.76 13.08
N SER A 109 11.72 9.08 12.08
CA SER A 109 11.32 10.00 11.03
C SER A 109 10.11 9.50 10.25
N ARG A 110 10.02 8.19 9.99
CA ARG A 110 8.87 7.56 9.34
C ARG A 110 7.60 7.61 10.20
N ILE A 111 7.72 7.48 11.53
CA ILE A 111 6.59 7.65 12.47
C ILE A 111 6.04 9.08 12.37
N VAL A 112 6.91 10.09 12.44
CA VAL A 112 6.53 11.51 12.33
C VAL A 112 5.91 11.79 10.95
N GLN A 113 6.53 11.27 9.91
CA GLN A 113 6.05 11.36 8.53
C GLN A 113 4.63 10.76 8.39
N GLY A 114 4.38 9.57 8.98
CA GLY A 114 3.08 8.90 8.92
C GLY A 114 1.99 9.71 9.63
N ALA A 115 2.31 10.30 10.79
CA ALA A 115 1.38 11.15 11.52
C ALA A 115 0.93 12.36 10.71
N GLY A 116 1.86 13.07 10.06
CA GLY A 116 1.55 14.20 9.18
C GLY A 116 0.82 13.79 7.91
N ALA A 117 1.22 12.67 7.31
CA ALA A 117 0.61 12.12 6.09
C ALA A 117 -0.87 11.77 6.29
N ALA A 118 -1.26 11.27 7.46
CA ALA A 118 -2.66 10.99 7.79
C ALA A 118 -3.54 12.24 7.61
N VAL A 119 -3.10 13.37 8.15
CA VAL A 119 -3.82 14.64 8.02
C VAL A 119 -3.89 15.09 6.57
N CYS A 120 -2.77 14.97 5.84
CA CYS A 120 -2.70 15.32 4.42
C CYS A 120 -3.68 14.50 3.58
N GLY A 121 -3.68 13.18 3.73
CA GLY A 121 -4.55 12.27 2.99
C GLY A 121 -6.04 12.51 3.28
N GLY A 122 -6.42 12.63 4.56
CA GLY A 122 -7.79 12.89 4.96
C GLY A 122 -8.33 14.23 4.45
N LEU A 123 -7.53 15.30 4.52
CA LEU A 123 -7.90 16.62 4.02
C LEU A 123 -7.98 16.67 2.50
N ALA A 124 -7.01 16.08 1.80
CA ALA A 124 -7.01 16.02 0.35
C ALA A 124 -8.21 15.22 -0.16
N GLY A 125 -8.48 14.06 0.46
CA GLY A 125 -9.65 13.25 0.16
C GLY A 125 -10.95 14.01 0.40
N GLY A 126 -11.09 14.65 1.55
CA GLY A 126 -12.27 15.47 1.88
C GLY A 126 -12.47 16.64 0.92
N PHE A 127 -11.41 17.35 0.54
CA PHE A 127 -11.49 18.48 -0.39
C PHE A 127 -11.86 18.03 -1.80
N LEU A 128 -11.16 17.04 -2.35
CA LEU A 128 -11.37 16.57 -3.72
C LEU A 128 -12.73 15.88 -3.89
N ASN A 129 -13.20 15.12 -2.87
CA ASN A 129 -14.48 14.43 -2.95
C ASN A 129 -15.70 15.30 -2.60
N GLY A 130 -15.55 16.42 -1.88
CA GLY A 130 -16.68 17.23 -1.44
C GLY A 130 -16.48 18.75 -1.50
N GLY A 131 -15.23 19.24 -1.52
CA GLY A 131 -14.91 20.66 -1.30
C GLY A 131 -14.83 21.53 -2.57
N ILE A 132 -14.80 20.96 -3.76
CA ILE A 132 -14.62 21.72 -5.02
C ILE A 132 -15.90 22.47 -5.43
N GLY A 133 -17.06 22.03 -4.92
CA GLY A 133 -18.38 22.62 -5.19
C GLY A 133 -19.33 21.67 -5.92
N LYS A 134 -20.64 21.86 -5.70
CA LYS A 134 -21.68 20.94 -6.24
C LYS A 134 -21.60 20.71 -7.75
N LYS A 135 -21.31 21.78 -8.54
CA LYS A 135 -21.23 21.69 -10.01
C LYS A 135 -19.99 20.92 -10.53
N GLN A 136 -18.95 20.75 -9.70
CA GLN A 136 -17.66 20.16 -10.08
C GLN A 136 -17.31 18.92 -9.24
N SER A 137 -18.27 18.39 -8.48
CA SER A 137 -18.08 17.24 -7.59
C SER A 137 -17.55 16.01 -8.34
N ASP A 138 -18.07 15.72 -9.53
CA ASP A 138 -17.64 14.55 -10.32
C ASP A 138 -16.20 14.70 -10.83
N ILE A 139 -15.81 15.94 -11.21
CA ILE A 139 -14.43 16.23 -11.61
C ILE A 139 -13.48 16.02 -10.42
N GLY A 140 -13.87 16.50 -9.23
CA GLY A 140 -13.07 16.34 -8.03
C GLY A 140 -12.85 14.88 -7.65
N LYS A 141 -13.90 14.06 -7.68
CA LYS A 141 -13.83 12.61 -7.46
C LYS A 141 -12.92 11.93 -8.50
N GLY A 142 -13.05 12.29 -9.76
CA GLY A 142 -12.17 11.81 -10.83
C GLY A 142 -10.71 12.16 -10.59
N LEU A 143 -10.42 13.43 -10.24
CA LEU A 143 -9.06 13.89 -9.92
C LEU A 143 -8.48 13.18 -8.68
N PHE A 144 -9.29 12.95 -7.65
CA PHE A 144 -8.89 12.16 -6.49
C PHE A 144 -8.44 10.76 -6.90
N VAL A 145 -9.28 10.06 -7.65
CA VAL A 145 -9.03 8.67 -8.07
C VAL A 145 -7.79 8.57 -8.95
N VAL A 146 -7.66 9.43 -9.98
CA VAL A 146 -6.49 9.41 -10.89
C VAL A 146 -5.20 9.74 -10.12
N THR A 147 -5.22 10.77 -9.29
CA THR A 147 -4.03 11.17 -8.51
C THR A 147 -3.62 10.06 -7.54
N PHE A 148 -4.59 9.51 -6.80
CA PHE A 148 -4.31 8.47 -5.82
C PHE A 148 -3.77 7.20 -6.48
N ALA A 149 -4.39 6.75 -7.57
CA ALA A 149 -3.98 5.57 -8.31
C ALA A 149 -2.58 5.72 -8.92
N PHE A 150 -2.33 6.82 -9.63
CA PHE A 150 -1.02 7.10 -10.18
C PHE A 150 0.05 7.08 -9.09
N SER A 151 -0.19 7.78 -7.99
CA SER A 151 0.77 7.88 -6.89
C SER A 151 1.01 6.54 -6.21
N ALA A 152 -0.05 5.75 -5.98
CA ALA A 152 0.05 4.44 -5.33
C ALA A 152 0.77 3.40 -6.19
N THR A 153 0.72 3.54 -7.52
CA THR A 153 1.33 2.57 -8.44
C THR A 153 2.75 2.95 -8.84
N ILE A 154 3.04 4.24 -9.04
CA ILE A 154 4.37 4.71 -9.48
C ILE A 154 5.43 4.59 -8.35
N GLY A 155 5.00 4.49 -7.08
CA GLY A 155 5.90 4.57 -5.93
C GLY A 155 7.02 3.52 -5.95
N ILE A 156 6.72 2.29 -6.34
CA ILE A 156 7.72 1.20 -6.40
C ILE A 156 8.75 1.49 -7.50
N ALA A 157 8.30 1.85 -8.71
CA ALA A 157 9.18 2.19 -9.81
C ALA A 157 10.04 3.41 -9.49
N TYR A 158 9.43 4.46 -8.90
CA TYR A 158 10.11 5.67 -8.47
C TYR A 158 11.15 5.37 -7.37
N GLY A 159 10.75 4.61 -6.34
CA GLY A 159 11.63 4.21 -5.24
C GLY A 159 12.84 3.41 -5.72
N GLY A 160 12.63 2.43 -6.61
CA GLY A 160 13.68 1.63 -7.20
C GLY A 160 14.63 2.44 -8.09
N ALA A 161 14.09 3.19 -9.05
CA ALA A 161 14.88 3.96 -10.00
C ALA A 161 15.73 5.06 -9.30
N ILE A 162 15.12 5.84 -8.41
CA ILE A 162 15.85 6.91 -7.71
C ILE A 162 16.92 6.34 -6.77
N SER A 163 16.62 5.22 -6.10
CA SER A 163 17.63 4.58 -5.23
C SER A 163 18.81 4.02 -6.01
N TRP A 164 18.57 3.54 -7.24
CA TRP A 164 19.63 3.01 -8.11
C TRP A 164 20.49 4.09 -8.74
N TYR A 165 19.86 5.10 -9.40
CA TYR A 165 20.62 6.10 -10.16
C TYR A 165 21.20 7.23 -9.31
N PHE A 166 20.64 7.46 -8.11
CA PHE A 166 21.04 8.57 -7.25
C PHE A 166 21.25 8.09 -5.81
N SER A 167 20.28 8.35 -4.95
CA SER A 167 20.29 7.96 -3.54
C SER A 167 18.87 7.83 -3.04
N TRP A 168 18.62 6.85 -2.18
CA TRP A 168 17.34 6.69 -1.51
C TRP A 168 16.90 7.94 -0.71
N ARG A 169 17.85 8.78 -0.28
CA ARG A 169 17.58 10.06 0.41
C ARG A 169 16.87 11.07 -0.48
N ILE A 170 17.17 11.08 -1.77
CA ILE A 170 16.56 12.00 -2.75
C ILE A 170 15.05 11.75 -2.86
N ILE A 171 14.58 10.53 -2.63
CA ILE A 171 13.15 10.22 -2.61
C ILE A 171 12.44 11.08 -1.57
N TYR A 172 12.94 11.11 -0.35
CA TYR A 172 12.34 11.88 0.74
C TYR A 172 12.54 13.39 0.54
N ALA A 173 13.69 13.83 0.07
CA ALA A 173 13.96 15.24 -0.20
C ALA A 173 13.07 15.81 -1.31
N SER A 174 12.86 15.08 -2.41
CA SER A 174 11.97 15.51 -3.49
C SER A 174 10.51 15.58 -3.06
N LEU A 175 10.04 14.60 -2.27
CA LEU A 175 8.71 14.64 -1.69
C LEU A 175 8.53 15.79 -0.70
N ALA A 176 9.57 16.13 0.08
CA ALA A 176 9.55 17.29 0.98
C ALA A 176 9.39 18.60 0.21
N LEU A 177 10.08 18.74 -0.93
CA LEU A 177 9.97 19.93 -1.79
C LEU A 177 8.55 20.06 -2.39
N ILE A 178 8.01 18.98 -2.96
CA ILE A 178 6.66 18.98 -3.54
C ILE A 178 5.63 19.28 -2.44
N GLN A 179 5.76 18.67 -1.27
CA GLN A 179 4.86 18.89 -0.15
C GLN A 179 4.95 20.31 0.40
N PHE A 180 6.14 20.91 0.41
CA PHE A 180 6.34 22.30 0.83
C PHE A 180 5.63 23.27 -0.13
N ILE A 181 5.77 23.09 -1.45
CA ILE A 181 5.07 23.90 -2.46
C ILE A 181 3.54 23.75 -2.28
N SER A 182 3.06 22.53 -2.14
CA SER A 182 1.64 22.24 -1.89
C SER A 182 1.14 22.94 -0.62
N TRP A 183 1.87 22.80 0.49
CA TRP A 183 1.55 23.46 1.76
C TRP A 183 1.49 24.97 1.63
N PHE A 184 2.49 25.59 0.97
CA PHE A 184 2.55 27.04 0.78
C PHE A 184 1.33 27.57 0.00
N LEU A 185 0.94 26.88 -1.08
CA LEU A 185 -0.24 27.24 -1.88
C LEU A 185 -1.53 27.08 -1.06
N ILE A 186 -1.69 25.99 -0.32
CA ILE A 186 -2.84 25.77 0.57
C ILE A 186 -2.88 26.83 1.67
N PHE A 187 -1.76 27.12 2.31
CA PHE A 187 -1.65 28.15 3.34
C PHE A 187 -2.08 29.53 2.80
N ARG A 188 -1.70 29.88 1.57
CA ARG A 188 -1.97 31.18 0.94
C ARG A 188 -3.42 31.32 0.47
N TYR A 189 -3.98 30.27 -0.13
CA TYR A 189 -5.26 30.36 -0.85
C TYR A 189 -6.45 29.73 -0.13
N LEU A 190 -6.25 28.85 0.85
CA LEU A 190 -7.37 28.24 1.57
C LEU A 190 -7.99 29.26 2.53
N PRO A 191 -9.31 29.54 2.43
CA PRO A 191 -9.99 30.46 3.34
C PRO A 191 -9.87 30.04 4.79
N LYS A 192 -9.82 31.01 5.71
CA LYS A 192 -9.91 30.74 7.14
C LYS A 192 -11.31 30.23 7.45
N ASP A 193 -11.39 29.12 8.16
CA ASP A 193 -12.60 28.61 8.78
C ASP A 193 -12.37 28.53 10.31
N GLN A 194 -13.43 28.77 11.05
CA GLN A 194 -13.41 28.57 12.49
C GLN A 194 -13.93 27.16 12.77
N GLY A 195 -13.12 26.34 13.43
CA GLY A 195 -13.58 25.05 13.92
C GLY A 195 -14.71 25.21 14.94
N ASP A 196 -15.44 24.16 15.17
CA ASP A 196 -16.48 24.10 16.21
C ASP A 196 -15.81 23.88 17.57
N LYS A 197 -15.72 24.95 18.36
CA LYS A 197 -15.16 24.93 19.73
C LYS A 197 -15.87 23.93 20.65
N ASN A 198 -17.16 23.68 20.41
CA ASN A 198 -17.97 22.76 21.18
C ASN A 198 -17.82 21.30 20.77
N ALA A 199 -17.16 21.04 19.66
CA ALA A 199 -16.89 19.67 19.25
C ALA A 199 -15.99 18.96 20.26
N SER A 200 -16.48 17.88 20.84
CA SER A 200 -15.71 17.00 21.74
C SER A 200 -14.83 16.07 20.92
N LEU A 201 -13.61 15.81 21.42
CA LEU A 201 -12.73 14.79 20.88
C LEU A 201 -12.76 13.59 21.81
N ASP A 202 -13.16 12.43 21.30
CA ASP A 202 -13.15 11.19 22.07
C ASP A 202 -11.75 10.56 22.04
N TRP A 203 -10.87 11.10 22.89
CA TRP A 203 -9.50 10.64 23.06
C TRP A 203 -9.42 9.19 23.55
N ILE A 204 -10.39 8.76 24.38
CA ILE A 204 -10.37 7.41 24.96
C ILE A 204 -10.59 6.38 23.85
N THR A 205 -11.60 6.58 23.01
CA THR A 205 -11.84 5.70 21.86
C THR A 205 -10.66 5.71 20.88
N PHE A 206 -10.03 6.87 20.66
CA PHE A 206 -8.82 6.97 19.84
C PHE A 206 -7.65 6.19 20.44
N ILE A 207 -7.40 6.31 21.74
CA ILE A 207 -6.32 5.57 22.43
C ILE A 207 -6.59 4.07 22.39
N LEU A 208 -7.82 3.61 22.64
CA LEU A 208 -8.18 2.20 22.56
C LEU A 208 -8.02 1.64 21.14
N CYS A 209 -8.44 2.40 20.14
CA CYS A 209 -8.20 2.07 18.73
C CYS A 209 -6.70 1.94 18.43
N SER A 210 -5.90 2.90 18.91
CA SER A 210 -4.45 2.92 18.71
C SER A 210 -3.75 1.77 19.43
N ILE A 211 -4.14 1.46 20.65
CA ILE A 211 -3.65 0.28 21.36
C ILE A 211 -4.08 -0.99 20.62
N GLY A 212 -5.36 -1.18 20.29
CA GLY A 212 -5.86 -2.38 19.66
C GLY A 212 -5.23 -2.63 18.29
N PHE A 213 -5.47 -1.77 17.32
CA PHE A 213 -4.96 -1.96 15.96
C PHE A 213 -3.45 -1.71 15.84
N GLY A 214 -2.89 -0.79 16.64
CA GLY A 214 -1.46 -0.51 16.63
C GLY A 214 -0.63 -1.67 17.15
N THR A 215 -0.96 -2.22 18.35
CA THR A 215 -0.24 -3.38 18.89
C THR A 215 -0.50 -4.65 18.07
N PHE A 216 -1.69 -4.79 17.46
CA PHE A 216 -1.95 -5.89 16.52
C PHE A 216 -1.03 -5.82 15.31
N SER A 217 -0.90 -4.65 14.69
CA SER A 217 0.00 -4.43 13.57
C SER A 217 1.46 -4.70 13.94
N ILE A 218 1.89 -4.21 15.11
CA ILE A 218 3.24 -4.46 15.63
C ILE A 218 3.46 -5.94 15.91
N SER A 219 2.48 -6.64 16.51
CA SER A 219 2.60 -8.07 16.80
C SER A 219 2.78 -8.90 15.53
N LEU A 220 2.03 -8.60 14.46
CA LEU A 220 2.19 -9.31 13.18
C LEU A 220 3.60 -9.15 12.59
N ILE A 221 4.20 -7.95 12.69
CA ILE A 221 5.56 -7.70 12.20
C ILE A 221 6.59 -8.37 13.12
N TYR A 222 6.39 -8.26 14.44
CA TYR A 222 7.27 -8.84 15.46
C TYR A 222 7.27 -10.37 15.42
N GLY A 223 6.11 -10.97 15.16
CA GLY A 223 5.96 -12.43 15.04
C GLY A 223 6.87 -13.02 13.97
N ASN A 224 7.02 -12.33 12.82
CA ASN A 224 7.93 -12.76 11.74
C ASN A 224 9.41 -12.79 12.15
N GLN A 225 9.78 -12.05 13.20
CA GLN A 225 11.17 -11.94 13.67
C GLN A 225 11.48 -12.88 14.84
N HIS A 226 10.47 -13.31 15.60
CA HIS A 226 10.62 -13.88 16.92
C HIS A 226 9.75 -15.12 17.17
N GLU A 227 9.69 -16.02 16.20
CA GLU A 227 9.10 -17.37 16.37
C GLU A 227 7.65 -17.39 16.85
N TRP A 228 6.88 -16.32 16.58
CA TRP A 228 5.44 -16.25 16.86
C TRP A 228 5.06 -16.64 18.30
N PHE A 229 4.21 -17.66 18.47
CA PHE A 229 3.67 -18.08 19.78
C PHE A 229 4.71 -18.68 20.75
N GLN A 230 5.94 -18.91 20.32
CA GLN A 230 7.02 -19.35 21.22
C GLN A 230 7.62 -18.18 22.00
N ASN A 231 7.43 -16.94 21.50
CA ASN A 231 7.95 -15.74 22.15
C ASN A 231 6.92 -15.10 23.09
N LYS A 232 7.31 -14.96 24.37
CA LYS A 232 6.44 -14.35 25.42
C LYS A 232 6.04 -12.91 25.09
N THR A 233 6.95 -12.12 24.49
CA THR A 233 6.66 -10.72 24.10
C THR A 233 5.60 -10.68 23.01
N TYR A 234 5.66 -11.59 22.04
CA TYR A 234 4.63 -11.71 21.01
C TYR A 234 3.25 -11.99 21.60
N ILE A 235 3.17 -12.98 22.53
CA ILE A 235 1.92 -13.35 23.21
C ILE A 235 1.37 -12.15 24.00
N LEU A 236 2.23 -11.40 24.70
CA LEU A 236 1.85 -10.22 25.44
C LEU A 236 1.29 -9.12 24.53
N LEU A 237 1.99 -8.81 23.41
CA LEU A 237 1.53 -7.82 22.44
C LEU A 237 0.18 -8.22 21.84
N LEU A 238 0.00 -9.49 21.52
CA LEU A 238 -1.26 -10.01 20.98
C LEU A 238 -2.39 -9.91 22.02
N ALA A 239 -2.12 -10.25 23.28
CA ALA A 239 -3.10 -10.12 24.37
C ALA A 239 -3.52 -8.67 24.59
N ILE A 240 -2.56 -7.72 24.63
CA ILE A 240 -2.83 -6.28 24.74
C ILE A 240 -3.68 -5.82 23.55
N SER A 241 -3.37 -6.30 22.35
CA SER A 241 -4.14 -5.98 21.15
C SER A 241 -5.59 -6.46 21.25
N ILE A 242 -5.80 -7.71 21.60
CA ILE A 242 -7.14 -8.31 21.72
C ILE A 242 -7.98 -7.54 22.76
N VAL A 243 -7.41 -7.27 23.94
CA VAL A 243 -8.08 -6.48 24.99
C VAL A 243 -8.38 -5.07 24.48
N GLY A 244 -7.41 -4.41 23.83
CA GLY A 244 -7.60 -3.09 23.25
C GLY A 244 -8.72 -3.03 22.22
N LEU A 245 -8.79 -4.03 21.32
CA LEU A 245 -9.85 -4.15 20.31
C LEU A 245 -11.23 -4.39 20.95
N ILE A 246 -11.32 -5.29 21.92
CA ILE A 246 -12.57 -5.56 22.64
C ILE A 246 -13.08 -4.28 23.31
N LEU A 247 -12.23 -3.57 24.05
CA LEU A 247 -12.58 -2.32 24.71
C LEU A 247 -12.94 -1.23 23.70
N PHE A 248 -12.23 -1.15 22.58
CA PHE A 248 -12.55 -0.25 21.48
C PHE A 248 -13.96 -0.51 20.93
N PHE A 249 -14.30 -1.75 20.61
CA PHE A 249 -15.63 -2.08 20.05
C PHE A 249 -16.76 -1.89 21.05
N ILE A 250 -16.55 -2.23 22.34
CA ILE A 250 -17.53 -1.97 23.40
C ILE A 250 -17.81 -0.47 23.50
N ARG A 251 -16.76 0.35 23.55
CA ARG A 251 -16.90 1.79 23.67
C ARG A 251 -17.47 2.43 22.41
N PHE A 252 -17.04 1.96 21.23
CA PHE A 252 -17.56 2.40 19.93
C PHE A 252 -19.07 2.22 19.82
N SER A 253 -19.63 1.17 20.44
CA SER A 253 -21.06 0.88 20.47
C SER A 253 -21.83 1.71 21.50
N SER A 254 -21.17 2.17 22.58
CA SER A 254 -21.83 2.72 23.78
C SER A 254 -21.72 4.25 23.92
N SER A 255 -20.78 4.89 23.24
CA SER A 255 -20.47 6.33 23.38
C SER A 255 -20.80 7.10 22.12
N PRO A 256 -20.94 8.46 22.19
CA PRO A 256 -21.03 9.27 21.00
C PRO A 256 -19.82 8.99 20.13
N PRO A 257 -20.05 8.54 18.88
CA PRO A 257 -19.04 7.83 18.12
C PRO A 257 -17.90 8.76 17.69
N LEU A 258 -16.68 8.23 17.76
CA LEU A 258 -15.50 8.80 17.11
C LEU A 258 -15.74 9.07 15.62
N LEU A 259 -16.58 8.26 15.01
CA LEU A 259 -17.02 8.38 13.63
C LEU A 259 -18.52 8.68 13.59
N ASN A 260 -18.94 9.54 12.66
CA ASN A 260 -20.36 9.77 12.46
C ASN A 260 -21.03 8.49 11.92
N PRO A 261 -21.92 7.82 12.68
CA PRO A 261 -22.49 6.52 12.28
C PRO A 261 -23.36 6.63 11.03
N LYS A 262 -23.83 7.83 10.67
CA LYS A 262 -24.60 8.06 9.44
C LYS A 262 -23.83 7.67 8.17
N VAL A 263 -22.50 7.61 8.21
CA VAL A 263 -21.70 7.14 7.06
C VAL A 263 -21.90 5.65 6.83
N PHE A 264 -22.06 4.86 7.88
CA PHE A 264 -22.27 3.41 7.81
C PHE A 264 -23.71 3.01 7.44
N SER A 265 -24.67 3.94 7.47
CA SER A 265 -26.03 3.67 7.00
C SER A 265 -26.11 3.56 5.47
N ASP A 266 -25.11 4.07 4.76
CA ASP A 266 -24.97 3.88 3.32
C ASP A 266 -24.30 2.52 3.03
N ILE A 267 -25.10 1.54 2.64
CA ILE A 267 -24.61 0.18 2.34
C ILE A 267 -23.59 0.17 1.19
N ASN A 268 -23.72 1.08 0.22
CA ASN A 268 -22.79 1.18 -0.90
C ASN A 268 -21.41 1.63 -0.41
N PHE A 269 -21.37 2.59 0.51
CA PHE A 269 -20.13 3.02 1.15
C PHE A 269 -19.45 1.86 1.90
N VAL A 270 -20.22 1.08 2.66
CA VAL A 270 -19.68 -0.04 3.45
C VAL A 270 -19.10 -1.11 2.54
N ILE A 271 -19.86 -1.55 1.52
CA ILE A 271 -19.41 -2.58 0.55
C ILE A 271 -18.14 -2.11 -0.15
N SER A 272 -18.13 -0.88 -0.67
CA SER A 272 -16.95 -0.34 -1.35
C SER A 272 -15.74 -0.23 -0.43
N SER A 273 -15.91 0.22 0.81
CA SER A 273 -14.80 0.35 1.76
C SER A 273 -14.18 -1.00 2.13
N ILE A 274 -15.00 -2.05 2.27
CA ILE A 274 -14.53 -3.42 2.48
C ILE A 274 -13.76 -3.90 1.23
N ASN A 275 -14.34 -3.74 0.05
CA ASN A 275 -13.72 -4.21 -1.19
C ASN A 275 -12.39 -3.48 -1.47
N ILE A 276 -12.32 -2.17 -1.23
CA ILE A 276 -11.09 -1.38 -1.29
C ILE A 276 -10.03 -1.94 -0.33
N SER A 277 -10.41 -2.27 0.88
CA SER A 277 -9.49 -2.82 1.87
C SER A 277 -8.97 -4.20 1.47
N VAL A 278 -9.82 -5.08 0.98
CA VAL A 278 -9.44 -6.44 0.52
C VAL A 278 -8.47 -6.38 -0.66
N ILE A 279 -8.73 -5.51 -1.63
CA ILE A 279 -7.81 -5.35 -2.76
C ILE A 279 -6.46 -4.77 -2.33
N LEU A 280 -6.45 -3.74 -1.49
CA LEU A 280 -5.18 -3.15 -1.05
C LEU A 280 -4.39 -4.10 -0.14
N PHE A 281 -5.06 -4.96 0.63
CA PHE A 281 -4.44 -6.09 1.31
C PHE A 281 -3.74 -7.02 0.31
N SER A 282 -4.46 -7.43 -0.74
CA SER A 282 -3.98 -8.34 -1.78
C SER A 282 -2.84 -7.75 -2.60
N VAL A 283 -2.93 -6.46 -2.94
CA VAL A 283 -1.86 -5.74 -3.65
C VAL A 283 -0.59 -5.71 -2.83
N TYR A 284 -0.67 -5.43 -1.52
CA TYR A 284 0.51 -5.38 -0.67
C TYR A 284 1.07 -6.77 -0.35
N LEU A 285 0.24 -7.81 -0.35
CA LEU A 285 0.68 -9.19 -0.25
C LEU A 285 1.53 -9.59 -1.46
N ILE A 286 1.06 -9.30 -2.68
CA ILE A 286 1.80 -9.60 -3.92
C ILE A 286 3.02 -8.69 -4.11
N PHE A 287 2.88 -7.38 -3.86
CA PHE A 287 3.98 -6.43 -4.12
C PHE A 287 5.09 -6.46 -3.08
N ALA A 288 4.90 -7.15 -1.97
CA ALA A 288 6.00 -7.46 -1.05
C ALA A 288 6.90 -8.55 -1.62
N ILE A 289 6.33 -9.57 -2.28
CA ILE A 289 7.08 -10.74 -2.73
C ILE A 289 7.62 -10.63 -4.19
N VAL A 290 6.93 -9.90 -5.07
CA VAL A 290 7.33 -9.80 -6.49
C VAL A 290 8.74 -9.23 -6.68
N PRO A 291 9.14 -8.12 -6.02
CA PRO A 291 10.50 -7.60 -6.11
C PRO A 291 11.55 -8.60 -5.61
N ASP A 292 11.26 -9.29 -4.50
CA ASP A 292 12.17 -10.28 -3.93
C ASP A 292 12.32 -11.50 -4.84
N PHE A 293 11.23 -11.96 -5.47
CA PHE A 293 11.27 -12.99 -6.50
C PHE A 293 12.11 -12.56 -7.73
N MET A 294 11.92 -11.33 -8.21
CA MET A 294 12.67 -10.82 -9.36
C MET A 294 14.17 -10.70 -9.09
N VAL A 295 14.55 -10.32 -7.87
CA VAL A 295 15.97 -10.19 -7.49
C VAL A 295 16.56 -11.54 -7.09
N GLY A 296 15.89 -12.29 -6.22
CA GLY A 296 16.42 -13.52 -5.62
C GLY A 296 16.34 -14.74 -6.53
N VAL A 297 15.30 -14.86 -7.35
CA VAL A 297 15.06 -16.03 -8.20
C VAL A 297 15.49 -15.77 -9.64
N THR A 298 14.98 -14.71 -10.27
CA THR A 298 15.31 -14.41 -11.68
C THR A 298 16.57 -13.56 -11.83
N GLN A 299 17.27 -13.27 -10.73
CA GLN A 299 18.55 -12.55 -10.68
C GLN A 299 18.52 -11.17 -11.39
N ASN A 300 17.38 -10.52 -11.38
CA ASN A 300 17.24 -9.18 -11.89
C ASN A 300 17.91 -8.16 -10.97
N THR A 301 18.48 -7.12 -11.56
CA THR A 301 18.90 -5.94 -10.79
C THR A 301 17.69 -5.09 -10.42
N ILE A 302 17.84 -4.28 -9.38
CA ILE A 302 16.79 -3.34 -8.95
C ILE A 302 16.44 -2.34 -10.07
N ALA A 303 17.42 -1.95 -10.89
CA ALA A 303 17.17 -1.13 -12.08
C ALA A 303 16.26 -1.83 -13.08
N THR A 304 16.51 -3.12 -13.33
CA THR A 304 15.80 -3.89 -14.35
C THR A 304 14.33 -4.07 -14.00
N TYR A 305 13.97 -4.34 -12.74
CA TYR A 305 12.57 -4.52 -12.37
C TYR A 305 11.78 -3.20 -12.25
N SER A 306 12.43 -2.05 -12.11
CA SER A 306 11.74 -0.75 -12.07
C SER A 306 10.94 -0.48 -13.35
N GLY A 307 11.42 -0.95 -14.52
CA GLY A 307 10.71 -0.84 -15.79
C GLY A 307 9.35 -1.54 -15.80
N PRO A 308 9.24 -2.83 -15.50
CA PRO A 308 7.97 -3.54 -15.35
C PRO A 308 6.98 -2.88 -14.39
N PHE A 309 7.43 -2.36 -13.23
CA PHE A 309 6.56 -1.61 -12.32
C PHE A 309 6.14 -0.24 -12.86
N PHE A 310 6.97 0.40 -13.66
CA PHE A 310 6.57 1.60 -14.39
C PHE A 310 5.45 1.29 -15.40
N LEU A 311 5.55 0.19 -16.13
CA LEU A 311 4.50 -0.26 -17.07
C LEU A 311 3.21 -0.64 -16.34
N PHE A 312 3.27 -1.29 -15.19
CA PHE A 312 2.13 -1.49 -14.30
C PHE A 312 1.44 -0.16 -13.96
N SER A 313 2.21 0.85 -13.53
CA SER A 313 1.67 2.17 -13.20
C SER A 313 1.05 2.88 -14.42
N ALA A 314 1.71 2.82 -15.56
CA ALA A 314 1.22 3.39 -16.80
C ALA A 314 -0.10 2.73 -17.23
N ALA A 315 -0.17 1.40 -17.23
CA ALA A 315 -1.37 0.65 -17.57
C ALA A 315 -2.53 0.98 -16.64
N SER A 316 -2.29 1.03 -15.32
CA SER A 316 -3.30 1.43 -14.33
C SER A 316 -3.81 2.85 -14.59
N THR A 317 -2.90 3.80 -14.77
CA THR A 317 -3.26 5.22 -14.96
C THR A 317 -4.02 5.45 -16.26
N ILE A 318 -3.60 4.80 -17.35
CA ILE A 318 -4.29 4.89 -18.67
C ILE A 318 -5.70 4.30 -18.54
N THR A 319 -5.86 3.15 -17.90
CA THR A 319 -7.17 2.52 -17.68
C THR A 319 -8.09 3.43 -16.88
N ILE A 320 -7.60 4.02 -15.79
CA ILE A 320 -8.38 4.97 -14.99
C ILE A 320 -8.75 6.20 -15.81
N TYR A 321 -7.81 6.78 -16.56
CA TYR A 321 -8.06 7.96 -17.39
C TYR A 321 -9.16 7.72 -18.42
N ILE A 322 -9.13 6.56 -19.08
CA ILE A 322 -10.15 6.19 -20.10
C ILE A 322 -11.54 6.06 -19.47
N PHE A 323 -11.62 5.53 -18.24
CA PHE A 323 -12.87 5.18 -17.60
C PHE A 323 -13.30 6.11 -16.46
N ALA A 324 -12.54 7.17 -16.14
CA ALA A 324 -12.85 8.08 -15.03
C ALA A 324 -13.95 9.11 -15.41
N PRO A 325 -14.97 9.28 -14.54
CA PRO A 325 -16.01 10.30 -14.76
C PRO A 325 -15.44 11.72 -14.60
N GLY A 326 -16.00 12.64 -15.38
CA GLY A 326 -15.66 14.07 -15.30
C GLY A 326 -14.33 14.45 -15.96
N ILE A 327 -13.43 13.50 -16.22
CA ILE A 327 -12.16 13.71 -16.92
C ILE A 327 -12.34 13.37 -18.39
N ASN A 328 -12.97 12.24 -18.70
CA ASN A 328 -13.26 11.84 -20.07
C ASN A 328 -14.74 12.05 -20.40
N THR A 329 -15.02 12.78 -21.48
CA THR A 329 -16.40 13.05 -21.97
C THR A 329 -17.05 11.82 -22.60
N HIS A 330 -16.26 10.85 -23.06
CA HIS A 330 -16.70 9.58 -23.65
C HIS A 330 -16.72 8.43 -22.64
N TYR A 331 -16.83 8.74 -21.38
CA TYR A 331 -16.84 7.82 -20.28
C TYR A 331 -17.88 6.69 -20.42
N LEU A 332 -17.41 5.45 -20.44
CA LEU A 332 -18.23 4.26 -20.63
C LEU A 332 -19.02 3.83 -19.39
N ALA A 333 -18.48 4.08 -18.18
CA ALA A 333 -19.10 3.68 -16.93
C ALA A 333 -20.06 4.74 -16.36
N ARG A 334 -21.01 5.24 -17.17
CA ARG A 334 -21.98 6.27 -16.76
C ARG A 334 -23.01 5.78 -15.77
N THR A 335 -23.41 4.52 -15.87
CA THR A 335 -24.44 3.93 -15.02
C THR A 335 -23.85 3.19 -13.83
N VAL A 336 -24.61 3.05 -12.75
CA VAL A 336 -24.22 2.24 -11.59
C VAL A 336 -23.93 0.80 -12.02
N LYS A 337 -24.73 0.25 -12.94
CA LYS A 337 -24.53 -1.10 -13.49
C LYS A 337 -23.17 -1.22 -14.18
N SER A 338 -22.78 -0.26 -15.04
CA SER A 338 -21.48 -0.33 -15.71
C SER A 338 -20.31 -0.17 -14.72
N ARG A 339 -20.43 0.65 -13.67
CA ARG A 339 -19.40 0.78 -12.61
C ARG A 339 -19.21 -0.52 -11.84
N ARG A 340 -20.31 -1.23 -11.50
CA ARG A 340 -20.27 -2.55 -10.85
C ARG A 340 -19.50 -3.56 -11.70
N ILE A 341 -19.83 -3.62 -13.00
CA ILE A 341 -19.15 -4.53 -13.95
C ILE A 341 -17.67 -4.18 -14.05
N MET A 342 -17.32 -2.91 -14.20
CA MET A 342 -15.91 -2.47 -14.30
C MET A 342 -15.12 -2.82 -13.03
N SER A 343 -15.68 -2.53 -11.87
CA SER A 343 -15.04 -2.88 -10.60
C SER A 343 -14.87 -4.39 -10.45
N SER A 344 -15.90 -5.18 -10.72
CA SER A 344 -15.81 -6.64 -10.68
C SER A 344 -14.77 -7.19 -11.67
N LEU A 345 -14.71 -6.66 -12.90
CA LEU A 345 -13.67 -7.00 -13.87
C LEU A 345 -12.27 -6.69 -13.33
N GLY A 346 -12.12 -5.57 -12.63
CA GLY A 346 -10.86 -5.21 -11.98
C GLY A 346 -10.45 -6.21 -10.90
N VAL A 347 -11.38 -6.54 -10.00
CA VAL A 347 -11.12 -7.47 -8.88
C VAL A 347 -10.83 -8.88 -9.39
N VAL A 348 -11.70 -9.42 -10.26
CA VAL A 348 -11.55 -10.76 -10.84
C VAL A 348 -10.32 -10.82 -11.75
N GLY A 349 -10.10 -9.80 -12.58
CA GLY A 349 -8.93 -9.74 -13.47
C GLY A 349 -7.61 -9.74 -12.71
N PHE A 350 -7.52 -8.99 -11.59
CA PHE A 350 -6.36 -9.03 -10.71
C PHE A 350 -6.19 -10.44 -10.10
N GLY A 351 -7.29 -11.08 -9.66
CA GLY A 351 -7.29 -12.44 -9.13
C GLY A 351 -6.81 -13.47 -10.15
N LEU A 352 -7.35 -13.46 -11.38
CA LEU A 352 -6.94 -14.37 -12.45
C LEU A 352 -5.48 -14.18 -12.85
N THR A 353 -5.01 -12.93 -12.94
CA THR A 353 -3.60 -12.65 -13.23
C THR A 353 -2.70 -13.17 -12.10
N SER A 354 -3.12 -13.03 -10.83
CA SER A 354 -2.39 -13.60 -9.69
C SER A 354 -2.34 -15.14 -9.76
N LEU A 355 -3.42 -15.82 -10.16
CA LEU A 355 -3.38 -17.27 -10.38
C LEU A 355 -2.46 -17.67 -11.56
N TRP A 356 -2.39 -16.84 -12.60
CA TRP A 356 -1.40 -17.05 -13.65
C TRP A 356 0.03 -16.87 -13.12
N MET A 357 0.29 -15.89 -12.27
CA MET A 357 1.57 -15.71 -11.58
C MET A 357 1.92 -16.93 -10.71
N ALA A 358 0.94 -17.63 -10.15
CA ALA A 358 1.17 -18.86 -9.39
C ALA A 358 1.65 -20.06 -10.24
N GLN A 359 1.58 -19.98 -11.57
CA GLN A 359 2.11 -21.01 -12.48
C GLN A 359 3.58 -20.74 -12.87
N THR A 360 4.32 -20.09 -12.00
CA THR A 360 5.72 -19.69 -12.26
C THR A 360 6.71 -20.81 -11.97
N SER A 361 7.93 -20.63 -12.48
CA SER A 361 9.10 -21.47 -12.20
C SER A 361 10.33 -20.61 -11.98
N SER A 362 11.44 -21.20 -11.54
CA SER A 362 12.72 -20.50 -11.41
C SER A 362 13.28 -20.00 -12.77
N ALA A 363 12.81 -20.57 -13.89
CA ALA A 363 13.19 -20.18 -15.25
C ALA A 363 12.22 -19.17 -15.89
N GLN A 364 11.38 -18.50 -15.10
CA GLN A 364 10.42 -17.51 -15.59
C GLN A 364 11.10 -16.37 -16.36
N SER A 365 10.61 -16.07 -17.57
CA SER A 365 11.16 -14.97 -18.35
C SER A 365 10.71 -13.60 -17.83
N ASN A 366 11.60 -12.60 -17.91
CA ASN A 366 11.28 -11.22 -17.56
C ASN A 366 10.13 -10.64 -18.41
N GLN A 367 9.97 -11.09 -19.65
CA GLN A 367 8.87 -10.69 -20.52
C GLN A 367 7.53 -11.16 -19.96
N THR A 368 7.44 -12.41 -19.51
CA THR A 368 6.20 -12.94 -18.89
C THR A 368 5.83 -12.18 -17.63
N ILE A 369 6.80 -11.90 -16.73
CA ILE A 369 6.56 -11.11 -15.53
C ILE A 369 6.08 -9.69 -15.89
N THR A 370 6.67 -9.09 -16.91
CA THR A 370 6.27 -7.76 -17.41
C THR A 370 4.83 -7.75 -17.91
N ILE A 371 4.42 -8.76 -18.69
CA ILE A 371 3.04 -8.89 -19.18
C ILE A 371 2.08 -9.09 -18.01
N GLN A 372 2.43 -9.93 -17.04
CA GLN A 372 1.62 -10.14 -15.84
C GLN A 372 1.44 -8.83 -15.06
N LEU A 373 2.50 -8.03 -14.88
CA LEU A 373 2.41 -6.73 -14.21
C LEU A 373 1.56 -5.72 -15.01
N ILE A 374 1.63 -5.70 -16.33
CA ILE A 374 0.75 -4.85 -17.17
C ILE A 374 -0.71 -5.24 -16.96
N LEU A 375 -1.05 -6.54 -16.97
CA LEU A 375 -2.41 -7.01 -16.76
C LEU A 375 -2.91 -6.72 -15.33
N LEU A 376 -2.05 -6.85 -14.32
CA LEU A 376 -2.35 -6.39 -12.97
C LEU A 376 -2.64 -4.89 -12.93
N GLY A 377 -1.87 -4.09 -13.69
CA GLY A 377 -2.08 -2.64 -13.80
C GLY A 377 -3.43 -2.29 -14.42
N ILE A 378 -3.81 -2.94 -15.51
CA ILE A 378 -5.12 -2.77 -16.16
C ILE A 378 -6.24 -3.12 -15.16
N SER A 379 -6.13 -4.26 -14.51
CA SER A 379 -7.11 -4.75 -13.53
C SER A 379 -7.22 -3.80 -12.34
N PHE A 380 -6.11 -3.29 -11.83
CA PHE A 380 -6.06 -2.31 -10.75
C PHE A 380 -6.69 -0.97 -11.18
N GLY A 381 -6.52 -0.58 -12.45
CA GLY A 381 -7.20 0.58 -13.01
C GLY A 381 -8.73 0.45 -12.99
N PHE A 382 -9.27 -0.68 -13.37
CA PHE A 382 -10.71 -0.96 -13.31
C PHE A 382 -11.25 -0.98 -11.88
N PHE A 383 -10.50 -1.52 -10.93
CA PHE A 383 -10.86 -1.55 -9.52
C PHE A 383 -11.15 -0.15 -8.94
N PHE A 384 -10.45 0.90 -9.40
CA PHE A 384 -10.66 2.25 -8.85
C PHE A 384 -12.09 2.80 -8.98
N HIS A 385 -12.97 2.13 -9.73
CA HIS A 385 -14.41 2.44 -9.74
C HIS A 385 -15.06 2.21 -8.36
N GLU A 386 -14.48 1.37 -7.49
CA GLU A 386 -14.93 1.22 -6.10
C GLU A 386 -14.81 2.52 -5.31
N PHE A 387 -13.72 3.27 -5.48
CA PHE A 387 -13.60 4.58 -4.84
C PHE A 387 -14.68 5.56 -5.32
N LEU A 388 -15.04 5.51 -6.60
CA LEU A 388 -16.13 6.33 -7.13
C LEU A 388 -17.48 5.92 -6.55
N MET A 389 -17.73 4.62 -6.37
CA MET A 389 -18.97 4.10 -5.76
C MET A 389 -19.02 4.40 -4.26
N ALA A 390 -17.90 4.31 -3.55
CA ALA A 390 -17.82 4.62 -2.13
C ALA A 390 -18.27 6.06 -1.80
N PHE A 391 -17.99 7.02 -2.70
CA PHE A 391 -18.31 8.43 -2.48
C PHE A 391 -19.51 8.92 -3.31
N ALA A 392 -20.19 8.05 -4.06
CA ALA A 392 -21.27 8.44 -4.96
C ALA A 392 -22.48 9.00 -4.21
N THR A 393 -22.85 8.36 -3.11
CA THR A 393 -24.07 8.64 -2.32
C THR A 393 -23.78 9.37 -1.01
N VAL A 394 -22.50 9.52 -0.64
CA VAL A 394 -22.10 10.18 0.62
C VAL A 394 -22.31 11.69 0.52
N PRO A 395 -23.06 12.31 1.49
CA PRO A 395 -23.23 13.76 1.55
C PRO A 395 -21.89 14.49 1.68
N ALA A 396 -21.77 15.67 1.05
CA ALA A 396 -20.54 16.48 1.07
C ALA A 396 -20.05 16.82 2.48
N GLU A 397 -20.96 16.96 3.44
CA GLU A 397 -20.68 17.24 4.86
C GLU A 397 -19.94 16.05 5.54
N LEU A 398 -20.20 14.83 5.10
CA LEU A 398 -19.60 13.61 5.61
C LEU A 398 -18.38 13.14 4.77
N ALA A 399 -18.04 13.83 3.67
CA ALA A 399 -16.99 13.41 2.75
C ALA A 399 -15.63 13.25 3.43
N THR A 400 -15.26 14.14 4.37
CA THR A 400 -13.99 14.02 5.11
C THR A 400 -14.00 12.79 6.01
N THR A 401 -15.10 12.54 6.71
CA THR A 401 -15.25 11.36 7.59
C THR A 401 -15.22 10.07 6.75
N ALA A 402 -15.95 10.03 5.65
CA ALA A 402 -15.97 8.89 4.75
C ALA A 402 -14.58 8.61 4.16
N SER A 403 -13.88 9.64 3.69
CA SER A 403 -12.50 9.51 3.18
C SER A 403 -11.56 8.99 4.27
N SER A 404 -11.67 9.50 5.50
CA SER A 404 -10.85 9.05 6.62
C SER A 404 -11.08 7.58 6.96
N ILE A 405 -12.34 7.11 6.96
CA ILE A 405 -12.69 5.70 7.22
C ILE A 405 -12.14 4.78 6.12
N THR A 406 -12.41 5.13 4.86
CA THR A 406 -11.93 4.33 3.72
C THR A 406 -10.39 4.25 3.70
N LEU A 407 -9.71 5.36 3.93
CA LEU A 407 -8.25 5.39 3.98
C LEU A 407 -7.68 4.70 5.23
N PHE A 408 -8.37 4.78 6.39
CA PHE A 408 -8.00 4.01 7.58
C PHE A 408 -8.02 2.50 7.30
N GLY A 409 -9.15 1.98 6.82
CA GLY A 409 -9.31 0.56 6.49
C GLY A 409 -8.30 0.10 5.44
N SER A 410 -8.13 0.89 4.38
CA SER A 410 -7.18 0.60 3.30
C SER A 410 -5.72 0.59 3.77
N ASN A 411 -5.32 1.49 4.66
CA ASN A 411 -3.96 1.54 5.17
C ASN A 411 -3.66 0.40 6.17
N LEU A 412 -4.62 0.05 7.04
CA LEU A 412 -4.50 -1.15 7.87
C LEU A 412 -4.39 -2.42 7.01
N ALA A 413 -5.20 -2.52 5.97
CA ALA A 413 -5.15 -3.63 5.03
C ALA A 413 -3.76 -3.78 4.37
N LYS A 414 -3.10 -2.67 4.03
CA LYS A 414 -1.71 -2.68 3.52
C LYS A 414 -0.71 -3.21 4.57
N VAL A 415 -0.84 -2.76 5.83
CA VAL A 415 0.00 -3.25 6.93
C VAL A 415 -0.16 -4.75 7.10
N PHE A 416 -1.40 -5.22 7.13
CA PHE A 416 -1.70 -6.65 7.31
C PHE A 416 -1.26 -7.49 6.12
N GLY A 417 -1.48 -7.01 4.88
CA GLY A 417 -1.01 -7.67 3.66
C GLY A 417 0.51 -7.83 3.63
N GLY A 418 1.26 -6.76 3.92
CA GLY A 418 2.72 -6.81 3.97
C GLY A 418 3.26 -7.68 5.10
N ALA A 419 2.66 -7.62 6.30
CA ALA A 419 3.06 -8.45 7.43
C ALA A 419 2.76 -9.94 7.17
N LEU A 420 1.59 -10.25 6.62
CA LEU A 420 1.22 -11.63 6.27
C LEU A 420 2.11 -12.18 5.15
N SER A 421 2.45 -11.35 4.15
CA SER A 421 3.41 -11.72 3.09
C SER A 421 4.73 -12.20 3.70
N GLY A 422 5.31 -11.45 4.63
CA GLY A 422 6.54 -11.84 5.34
C GLY A 422 6.38 -13.15 6.13
N GLY A 423 5.22 -13.35 6.79
CA GLY A 423 4.93 -14.59 7.51
C GLY A 423 4.80 -15.81 6.59
N ILE A 424 4.05 -15.67 5.51
CA ILE A 424 3.92 -16.75 4.51
C ILE A 424 5.27 -17.04 3.87
N ASP A 425 6.05 -16.00 3.56
CA ASP A 425 7.38 -16.15 2.98
C ASP A 425 8.30 -16.97 3.90
N THR A 426 8.41 -16.59 5.17
CA THR A 426 9.22 -17.30 6.14
C THR A 426 8.81 -18.77 6.28
N VAL A 427 7.52 -19.04 6.51
CA VAL A 427 7.01 -20.41 6.71
C VAL A 427 7.13 -21.25 5.44
N SER A 428 6.78 -20.68 4.28
CA SER A 428 6.84 -21.42 3.00
C SER A 428 8.28 -21.70 2.58
N THR A 429 9.17 -20.71 2.71
CA THR A 429 10.57 -20.86 2.30
C THR A 429 11.30 -21.84 3.22
N GLN A 430 11.18 -21.69 4.55
CA GLN A 430 11.82 -22.61 5.49
C GLN A 430 11.28 -24.04 5.37
N GLY A 431 9.96 -24.22 5.37
CA GLY A 431 9.36 -25.54 5.27
C GLY A 431 9.62 -26.24 3.92
N SER A 432 9.75 -25.47 2.84
CA SER A 432 10.12 -26.03 1.53
C SER A 432 11.61 -26.34 1.46
N TRP A 433 12.45 -25.46 2.01
CA TRP A 433 13.89 -25.70 2.10
C TRP A 433 14.21 -26.98 2.88
N GLU A 434 13.57 -27.20 4.03
CA GLU A 434 13.74 -28.42 4.82
C GLU A 434 13.28 -29.66 4.06
N ARG A 435 12.13 -29.60 3.38
CA ARG A 435 11.62 -30.71 2.54
C ARG A 435 12.56 -31.03 1.38
N PHE A 436 13.06 -30.03 0.68
CA PHE A 436 13.99 -30.26 -0.43
C PHE A 436 15.32 -30.81 0.07
N ARG A 437 15.84 -30.27 1.18
CA ARG A 437 17.08 -30.74 1.80
C ARG A 437 16.96 -32.19 2.28
N SER A 438 15.83 -32.58 2.87
CA SER A 438 15.64 -33.94 3.40
C SER A 438 15.66 -35.02 2.31
N ASN A 439 15.36 -34.64 1.05
CA ASN A 439 15.41 -35.55 -0.09
C ASN A 439 16.84 -35.71 -0.67
N ILE A 440 17.79 -34.90 -0.22
CA ILE A 440 19.19 -34.96 -0.66
C ILE A 440 20.00 -35.67 0.41
N SER A 441 20.33 -36.95 0.20
CA SER A 441 21.23 -37.72 1.07
C SER A 441 22.63 -37.78 0.44
N GLN A 442 23.65 -37.99 1.29
CA GLN A 442 25.03 -38.18 0.80
C GLN A 442 25.19 -39.41 -0.12
N THR A 443 24.21 -40.30 -0.08
CA THR A 443 24.18 -41.55 -0.88
C THR A 443 23.21 -41.47 -2.04
N SER A 444 22.63 -40.28 -2.34
CA SER A 444 21.75 -40.16 -3.51
C SER A 444 22.52 -40.11 -4.82
N ILE A 445 22.07 -40.91 -5.79
CA ILE A 445 22.64 -40.95 -7.15
C ILE A 445 22.59 -39.58 -7.82
N GLU A 446 21.55 -38.80 -7.53
CA GLU A 446 21.36 -37.45 -8.05
C GLU A 446 22.46 -36.49 -7.57
N LEU A 447 22.85 -36.60 -6.29
CA LEU A 447 23.94 -35.81 -5.72
C LEU A 447 25.27 -36.18 -6.33
N GLU A 448 25.56 -37.49 -6.46
CA GLU A 448 26.76 -38.01 -7.07
C GLU A 448 26.87 -37.59 -8.53
N THR A 449 25.78 -37.71 -9.29
CA THR A 449 25.69 -37.27 -10.70
C THR A 449 25.91 -35.75 -10.82
N PHE A 450 25.37 -34.95 -9.89
CA PHE A 450 25.57 -33.50 -9.88
C PHE A 450 27.04 -33.15 -9.56
N GLN A 451 27.67 -33.88 -8.64
CA GLN A 451 29.07 -33.65 -8.23
C GLN A 451 30.09 -34.18 -9.22
N ALA A 452 29.73 -35.15 -10.09
CA ALA A 452 30.66 -35.78 -11.01
C ALA A 452 31.42 -34.79 -11.93
N PRO A 453 30.81 -33.76 -12.53
CA PRO A 453 31.53 -32.74 -13.32
C PRO A 453 32.55 -31.96 -12.51
N PHE A 454 32.26 -31.68 -11.22
CA PHE A 454 33.14 -30.95 -10.32
C PHE A 454 34.32 -31.83 -9.88
N ASN A 455 34.10 -33.12 -9.64
CA ASN A 455 35.14 -34.08 -9.31
C ASN A 455 36.14 -34.26 -10.44
N ASN A 456 35.72 -34.19 -11.70
CA ASN A 456 36.60 -34.28 -12.87
C ASN A 456 37.48 -33.02 -13.04
N GLN A 457 37.14 -31.88 -12.48
CA GLN A 457 37.98 -30.66 -12.51
C GLN A 457 39.08 -30.68 -11.44
N ILE A 458 38.99 -31.55 -10.42
CA ILE A 458 40.05 -31.76 -9.40
C ILE A 458 41.38 -32.19 -10.06
N VAL A 459 41.31 -32.83 -11.20
CA VAL A 459 42.51 -33.24 -11.99
C VAL A 459 43.36 -32.04 -12.45
N ASN A 460 42.82 -30.81 -12.40
CA ASN A 460 43.48 -29.58 -12.86
C ASN A 460 44.08 -28.72 -11.74
N GLY A 461 44.32 -29.28 -10.56
CA GLY A 461 45.14 -28.61 -9.51
C GLY A 461 44.41 -27.80 -8.48
N VAL A 462 43.11 -27.88 -8.38
CA VAL A 462 42.30 -27.27 -7.28
C VAL A 462 42.06 -28.33 -6.20
N HIS A 463 42.16 -27.94 -4.91
CA HIS A 463 41.98 -28.86 -3.78
C HIS A 463 40.58 -29.46 -3.72
N ALA A 464 40.47 -30.79 -3.54
CA ALA A 464 39.21 -31.53 -3.50
C ALA A 464 38.21 -31.00 -2.45
N GLN A 465 38.67 -30.47 -1.34
CA GLN A 465 37.83 -29.87 -0.28
C GLN A 465 37.12 -28.59 -0.76
N ASP A 466 37.77 -27.76 -1.57
CA ASP A 466 37.20 -26.51 -2.05
C ASP A 466 36.05 -26.75 -3.04
N TRP A 467 36.15 -27.82 -3.85
CA TRP A 467 35.12 -28.21 -4.80
C TRP A 467 33.92 -28.87 -4.16
N SER A 468 34.09 -29.65 -3.09
CA SER A 468 32.96 -30.24 -2.37
C SER A 468 32.16 -29.16 -1.66
N GLN A 469 32.81 -28.17 -1.07
CA GLN A 469 32.14 -27.01 -0.46
C GLN A 469 31.43 -26.16 -1.53
N ALA A 470 32.05 -25.87 -2.65
CA ALA A 470 31.44 -25.11 -3.74
C ALA A 470 30.21 -25.82 -4.33
N SER A 471 30.26 -27.15 -4.51
CA SER A 471 29.10 -27.92 -4.98
C SER A 471 27.93 -27.90 -4.00
N LEU A 472 28.21 -27.99 -2.69
CA LEU A 472 27.19 -27.89 -1.64
C LEU A 472 26.58 -26.47 -1.57
N GLU A 473 27.38 -25.45 -1.80
CA GLU A 473 26.93 -24.05 -1.86
C GLU A 473 25.98 -23.82 -3.04
N ILE A 474 26.31 -24.35 -4.24
CA ILE A 474 25.46 -24.30 -5.42
C ILE A 474 24.14 -25.04 -5.19
N ILE A 475 24.18 -26.23 -4.59
CA ILE A 475 22.97 -26.99 -4.25
C ILE A 475 22.11 -26.21 -3.25
N ASN A 476 22.71 -25.70 -2.17
CA ASN A 476 22.00 -24.93 -1.16
C ASN A 476 21.36 -23.67 -1.77
N HIS A 477 22.07 -22.98 -2.66
CA HIS A 477 21.53 -21.82 -3.39
C HIS A 477 20.35 -22.24 -4.28
N SER A 478 20.44 -23.36 -4.99
CA SER A 478 19.37 -23.87 -5.85
C SER A 478 18.14 -24.26 -5.04
N ILE A 479 18.33 -24.92 -3.88
CA ILE A 479 17.25 -25.25 -2.94
C ILE A 479 16.58 -23.98 -2.42
N ALA A 480 17.35 -22.99 -2.02
CA ALA A 480 16.83 -21.71 -1.53
C ALA A 480 16.02 -20.97 -2.62
N GLN A 481 16.48 -20.99 -3.87
CA GLN A 481 15.73 -20.44 -5.00
C GLN A 481 14.40 -21.17 -5.22
N GLN A 482 14.39 -22.50 -5.21
CA GLN A 482 13.14 -23.28 -5.37
C GLN A 482 12.18 -23.07 -4.19
N ALA A 483 12.70 -22.96 -2.97
CA ALA A 483 11.89 -22.63 -1.80
C ALA A 483 11.23 -21.23 -1.92
N ALA A 484 11.96 -20.25 -2.44
CA ALA A 484 11.42 -18.92 -2.71
C ALA A 484 10.34 -18.94 -3.81
N VAL A 485 10.49 -19.78 -4.83
CA VAL A 485 9.44 -20.01 -5.85
C VAL A 485 8.16 -20.54 -5.23
N VAL A 486 8.25 -21.50 -4.29
CA VAL A 486 7.07 -22.05 -3.59
C VAL A 486 6.38 -20.96 -2.76
N SER A 487 7.13 -20.11 -2.06
CA SER A 487 6.57 -18.97 -1.33
C SER A 487 5.80 -18.02 -2.25
N TYR A 488 6.38 -17.69 -3.39
CA TYR A 488 5.73 -16.86 -4.40
C TYR A 488 4.43 -17.47 -4.92
N ILE A 489 4.43 -18.78 -5.26
CA ILE A 489 3.26 -19.53 -5.72
C ILE A 489 2.15 -19.48 -4.65
N ASN A 490 2.49 -19.75 -3.39
CA ASN A 490 1.51 -19.76 -2.29
C ASN A 490 0.84 -18.38 -2.12
N GLN A 491 1.62 -17.30 -2.16
CA GLN A 491 1.09 -15.94 -2.02
C GLN A 491 0.26 -15.51 -3.24
N ALA A 492 0.70 -15.84 -4.45
CA ALA A 492 -0.03 -15.56 -5.68
C ALA A 492 -1.36 -16.35 -5.73
N THR A 493 -1.36 -17.61 -5.31
CA THR A 493 -2.56 -18.45 -5.22
C THR A 493 -3.55 -17.90 -4.20
N LEU A 494 -3.09 -17.57 -2.98
CA LEU A 494 -3.93 -16.99 -1.93
C LEU A 494 -4.58 -15.70 -2.41
N THR A 495 -3.79 -14.81 -3.01
CA THR A 495 -4.30 -13.54 -3.57
C THR A 495 -5.34 -13.79 -4.64
N GLY A 496 -5.06 -14.70 -5.56
CA GLY A 496 -5.97 -15.01 -6.67
C GLY A 496 -7.30 -15.57 -6.20
N CYS A 497 -7.28 -16.57 -5.32
CA CYS A 497 -8.49 -17.17 -4.75
C CYS A 497 -9.31 -16.14 -3.95
N LEU A 498 -8.66 -15.36 -3.11
CA LEU A 498 -9.32 -14.33 -2.30
C LEU A 498 -10.04 -13.31 -3.19
N LEU A 499 -9.37 -12.77 -4.20
CA LEU A 499 -9.95 -11.75 -5.06
C LEU A 499 -11.07 -12.27 -5.96
N ILE A 500 -10.99 -13.51 -6.44
CA ILE A 500 -12.10 -14.12 -7.19
C ILE A 500 -13.34 -14.24 -6.31
N CYS A 501 -13.19 -14.67 -5.04
CA CYS A 501 -14.30 -14.72 -4.09
C CYS A 501 -14.93 -13.34 -3.84
N PHE A 502 -14.08 -12.31 -3.68
CA PHE A 502 -14.55 -10.95 -3.43
C PHE A 502 -15.02 -10.20 -4.69
N GLY A 503 -14.78 -10.74 -5.88
CA GLY A 503 -15.23 -10.17 -7.15
C GLY A 503 -16.75 -10.03 -7.32
N ILE A 504 -17.54 -10.70 -6.47
CA ILE A 504 -18.98 -10.58 -6.44
C ILE A 504 -19.49 -9.33 -5.68
N LEU A 505 -18.68 -8.78 -4.76
CA LEU A 505 -19.10 -7.67 -3.90
C LEU A 505 -19.60 -6.43 -4.67
N PRO A 506 -19.01 -6.02 -5.82
CA PRO A 506 -19.51 -4.88 -6.57
C PRO A 506 -20.97 -5.01 -7.02
N PHE A 507 -21.46 -6.23 -7.21
CA PHE A 507 -22.86 -6.46 -7.61
C PHE A 507 -23.87 -6.27 -6.47
N LEU A 508 -23.41 -6.26 -5.21
CA LEU A 508 -24.26 -6.04 -4.04
C LEU A 508 -24.62 -4.55 -3.82
N HIS A 509 -24.00 -3.62 -4.56
CA HIS A 509 -24.36 -2.20 -4.49
C HIS A 509 -25.82 -2.00 -4.87
N ARG A 510 -26.51 -1.15 -4.11
CA ARG A 510 -27.89 -0.77 -4.41
C ARG A 510 -27.92 0.42 -5.37
N GLU A 511 -28.87 0.43 -6.28
CA GLU A 511 -29.15 1.63 -7.06
C GLU A 511 -29.69 2.69 -6.10
N SER A 512 -29.11 3.89 -6.11
CA SER A 512 -29.72 5.02 -5.44
C SER A 512 -31.10 5.20 -6.10
N GLN A 513 -32.16 5.07 -5.34
CA GLN A 513 -33.43 5.61 -5.76
C GLN A 513 -33.19 7.13 -5.89
N ASP A 514 -32.88 7.58 -7.11
CA ASP A 514 -32.95 8.98 -7.46
C ASP A 514 -34.38 9.40 -7.12
N LYS A 515 -34.53 10.09 -6.01
CA LYS A 515 -35.71 10.91 -5.78
C LYS A 515 -35.63 11.99 -6.87
N SER A 516 -36.35 11.74 -7.97
CA SER A 516 -36.68 12.67 -9.01
C SER A 516 -37.14 14.01 -8.45
#